data_9c9294fc8a2063350a4513cdd4456705
#
_entry.id   9c9294fc8a2063350a4513cdd4456705
#
_cell.length_a   1.000
_cell.length_b   1.000
_cell.length_c   1.000
_cell.angle_alpha   90.00
_cell.angle_beta   90.00
_cell.angle_gamma   90.00
#
_symmetry.space_group_name_H-M   'P 1'
#
loop_
_entity.id
_entity.type
_entity.pdbx_description
1 polymer ?
#
loop_
_entity_poly.entity_id
_entity_poly.type
_entity_poly.pdbx_seq_one_letter_code
_entity_poly.pdbx_strand_id
1 'polypeptide(L)'
;MKSVLMVLAACGAISLPAFAMAQVAGDAQAGKKAFIQCQACHAVDAKGPSRMGPSLHGVYGAKIASRPGYSHYSKALSGTQGKWDDAKLDLWLTRPTKFATGTSMAFAGIPDPKRRADVIAYLKTLK
;
A
#
# COMPACT_ATOMS: atom_id res chain seq x y z
N MET A 1 -27.69 -51.22 -42.63
CA MET A 1 -27.30 -51.07 -41.22
C MET A 1 -25.97 -50.31 -41.19
N LYS A 2 -26.00 -49.03 -40.92
CA LYS A 2 -24.81 -48.16 -40.90
C LYS A 2 -24.60 -47.71 -39.46
N SER A 3 -23.57 -48.26 -38.78
CA SER A 3 -23.18 -47.88 -37.44
C SER A 3 -22.41 -46.54 -37.47
N VAL A 4 -22.94 -45.53 -36.81
CA VAL A 4 -22.28 -44.23 -36.62
C VAL A 4 -21.47 -44.30 -35.32
N LEU A 5 -20.16 -44.29 -35.43
CA LEU A 5 -19.26 -44.15 -34.30
C LEU A 5 -19.25 -42.67 -33.83
N MET A 6 -19.76 -42.45 -32.62
CA MET A 6 -19.74 -41.14 -31.97
C MET A 6 -18.41 -40.99 -31.22
N VAL A 7 -17.52 -40.13 -31.72
CA VAL A 7 -16.27 -39.80 -31.06
C VAL A 7 -16.54 -38.69 -30.04
N LEU A 8 -16.50 -39.02 -28.76
CA LEU A 8 -16.53 -38.05 -27.65
C LEU A 8 -15.14 -37.40 -27.50
N ALA A 9 -15.05 -36.16 -27.93
CA ALA A 9 -13.88 -35.33 -27.65
C ALA A 9 -13.92 -34.85 -26.20
N ALA A 10 -13.06 -35.42 -25.35
CA ALA A 10 -12.86 -34.93 -23.97
C ALA A 10 -12.00 -33.67 -24.03
N CYS A 11 -12.63 -32.49 -23.86
CA CYS A 11 -11.93 -31.22 -23.58
C CYS A 11 -11.36 -31.26 -22.15
N GLY A 12 -10.08 -31.60 -22.01
CA GLY A 12 -9.34 -31.47 -20.77
C GLY A 12 -9.13 -29.99 -20.45
N ALA A 13 -9.79 -29.48 -19.42
CA ALA A 13 -9.52 -28.16 -18.87
C ALA A 13 -8.15 -28.16 -18.18
N ILE A 14 -7.17 -27.51 -18.81
CA ILE A 14 -5.85 -27.28 -18.19
C ILE A 14 -6.02 -26.16 -17.16
N SER A 15 -6.16 -26.54 -15.89
CA SER A 15 -6.12 -25.60 -14.76
C SER A 15 -4.68 -25.14 -14.57
N LEU A 16 -4.37 -23.91 -14.98
CA LEU A 16 -3.12 -23.27 -14.65
C LEU A 16 -3.09 -22.96 -13.15
N PRO A 17 -2.03 -23.33 -12.42
CA PRO A 17 -1.90 -22.95 -11.02
C PRO A 17 -1.78 -21.43 -10.95
N ALA A 18 -2.71 -20.77 -10.26
CA ALA A 18 -2.58 -19.38 -9.88
C ALA A 18 -1.41 -19.30 -8.88
N PHE A 19 -0.27 -18.79 -9.30
CA PHE A 19 0.79 -18.41 -8.38
C PHE A 19 0.28 -17.25 -7.53
N ALA A 20 -0.26 -17.57 -6.37
CA ALA A 20 -0.51 -16.59 -5.33
C ALA A 20 0.86 -16.03 -4.91
N MET A 21 1.16 -14.81 -5.30
CA MET A 21 2.31 -14.08 -4.78
C MET A 21 2.12 -13.99 -3.27
N ALA A 22 2.88 -14.77 -2.52
CA ALA A 22 2.85 -14.72 -1.07
C ALA A 22 3.26 -13.31 -0.63
N GLN A 23 2.32 -12.55 -0.08
CA GLN A 23 2.64 -11.25 0.48
C GLN A 23 3.53 -11.47 1.70
N VAL A 24 4.63 -10.72 1.76
CA VAL A 24 5.52 -10.75 2.92
C VAL A 24 4.74 -10.28 4.13
N ALA A 25 4.57 -11.14 5.13
CA ALA A 25 3.88 -10.78 6.37
C ALA A 25 4.68 -9.70 7.12
N GLY A 26 4.01 -8.60 7.49
CA GLY A 26 4.61 -7.52 8.24
C GLY A 26 4.52 -7.75 9.75
N ASP A 27 5.53 -7.25 10.48
CA ASP A 27 5.58 -7.19 11.94
C ASP A 27 5.41 -5.74 12.39
N ALA A 28 4.32 -5.45 13.12
CA ALA A 28 4.01 -4.10 13.59
C ALA A 28 5.04 -3.55 14.59
N GLN A 29 5.69 -4.39 15.40
CA GLN A 29 6.72 -3.96 16.34
C GLN A 29 8.01 -3.56 15.61
N ALA A 30 8.42 -4.35 14.63
CA ALA A 30 9.53 -4.00 13.74
C ALA A 30 9.19 -2.74 12.93
N GLY A 31 7.94 -2.63 12.45
CA GLY A 31 7.43 -1.45 11.74
C GLY A 31 7.47 -0.19 12.57
N LYS A 32 7.11 -0.26 13.86
CA LYS A 32 7.21 0.87 14.79
C LYS A 32 8.65 1.37 14.93
N LYS A 33 9.63 0.47 15.00
CA LYS A 33 11.05 0.83 15.03
C LYS A 33 11.50 1.47 13.72
N ALA A 34 11.09 0.91 12.58
CA ALA A 34 11.43 1.45 11.27
C ALA A 34 10.77 2.82 11.01
N PHE A 35 9.62 3.09 11.61
CA PHE A 35 8.83 4.32 11.48
C PHE A 35 9.51 5.55 12.08
N ILE A 36 10.56 5.38 12.89
CA ILE A 36 11.28 6.50 13.54
C ILE A 36 11.69 7.59 12.53
N GLN A 37 12.11 7.20 11.34
CA GLN A 37 12.47 8.14 10.27
C GLN A 37 11.28 8.96 9.74
N CYS A 38 10.06 8.48 9.91
CA CYS A 38 8.84 9.14 9.45
C CYS A 38 8.33 10.17 10.49
N GLN A 39 8.67 9.97 11.77
CA GLN A 39 8.22 10.82 12.89
C GLN A 39 8.76 12.25 12.80
N ALA A 40 9.84 12.49 12.07
CA ALA A 40 10.35 13.83 11.82
C ALA A 40 9.29 14.73 11.15
N CYS A 41 8.44 14.16 10.31
CA CYS A 41 7.45 14.90 9.53
C CYS A 41 6.00 14.49 9.82
N HIS A 42 5.74 13.31 10.39
CA HIS A 42 4.40 12.79 10.62
C HIS A 42 4.11 12.54 12.09
N ALA A 43 2.97 13.06 12.58
CA ALA A 43 2.40 12.65 13.86
C ALA A 43 1.62 11.33 13.68
N VAL A 44 1.39 10.63 14.79
CA VAL A 44 0.62 9.37 14.81
C VAL A 44 -0.58 9.45 15.77
N ASP A 45 -0.75 10.56 16.47
CA ASP A 45 -1.81 10.75 17.44
C ASP A 45 -3.10 11.25 16.78
N ALA A 46 -4.25 10.79 17.29
CA ALA A 46 -5.57 11.19 16.81
C ALA A 46 -5.80 12.71 16.91
N LYS A 47 -5.29 13.33 17.97
CA LYS A 47 -5.41 14.75 18.26
C LYS A 47 -4.12 15.54 17.99
N GLY A 48 -3.08 14.85 17.50
CA GLY A 48 -1.81 15.49 17.19
C GLY A 48 -1.94 16.43 16.00
N PRO A 49 -1.29 17.60 16.05
CA PRO A 49 -1.28 18.52 14.91
C PRO A 49 -0.55 17.90 13.73
N SER A 50 -0.99 18.23 12.53
CA SER A 50 -0.19 17.99 11.33
C SER A 50 1.12 18.75 11.44
N ARG A 51 2.21 18.15 10.97
CA ARG A 51 3.56 18.72 10.94
C ARG A 51 3.91 19.11 9.51
N MET A 52 5.12 18.81 9.05
CA MET A 52 5.49 18.96 7.64
C MET A 52 4.64 18.05 6.74
N GLY A 53 4.22 16.89 7.27
CA GLY A 53 3.26 15.99 6.64
C GLY A 53 2.00 15.82 7.48
N PRO A 54 0.96 15.16 6.94
CA PRO A 54 -0.28 14.90 7.66
C PRO A 54 -0.05 13.94 8.84
N SER A 55 -0.92 13.99 9.84
CA SER A 55 -1.00 12.91 10.82
C SER A 55 -1.35 11.61 10.13
N LEU A 56 -0.66 10.51 10.48
CA LEU A 56 -0.90 9.19 9.93
C LEU A 56 -1.86 8.34 10.77
N HIS A 57 -2.44 8.92 11.85
CA HIS A 57 -3.52 8.27 12.58
C HIS A 57 -4.69 7.97 11.65
N GLY A 58 -5.11 6.72 11.57
CA GLY A 58 -6.19 6.27 10.69
C GLY A 58 -5.89 6.40 9.19
N VAL A 59 -4.62 6.44 8.78
CA VAL A 59 -4.26 6.56 7.36
C VAL A 59 -4.60 5.31 6.56
N TYR A 60 -4.44 4.12 7.15
CA TYR A 60 -4.78 2.87 6.47
C TYR A 60 -6.29 2.79 6.21
N GLY A 61 -6.67 2.56 4.97
CA GLY A 61 -8.07 2.54 4.52
C GLY A 61 -8.67 3.92 4.24
N ALA A 62 -7.98 5.02 4.59
CA ALA A 62 -8.44 6.36 4.26
C ALA A 62 -8.23 6.68 2.78
N LYS A 63 -9.07 7.58 2.23
CA LYS A 63 -8.87 8.13 0.89
C LYS A 63 -7.50 8.81 0.80
N ILE A 64 -6.82 8.66 -0.33
CA ILE A 64 -5.54 9.32 -0.59
C ILE A 64 -5.72 10.83 -0.52
N ALA A 65 -4.75 11.53 0.08
CA ALA A 65 -4.75 12.99 0.26
C ALA A 65 -5.99 13.55 0.98
N SER A 66 -6.48 12.86 2.02
CA SER A 66 -7.70 13.27 2.71
C SER A 66 -7.60 13.37 4.24
N ARG A 67 -6.38 13.38 4.80
CA ARG A 67 -6.27 13.43 6.26
C ARG A 67 -6.75 14.76 6.80
N PRO A 68 -7.61 14.77 7.85
CA PRO A 68 -8.10 16.01 8.47
C PRO A 68 -6.95 16.88 8.98
N GLY A 69 -7.12 18.20 8.91
CA GLY A 69 -6.16 19.16 9.45
C GLY A 69 -4.86 19.32 8.64
N TYR A 70 -4.80 18.78 7.42
CA TYR A 70 -3.67 18.96 6.51
C TYR A 70 -4.15 19.34 5.11
N SER A 71 -3.71 20.50 4.63
CA SER A 71 -4.12 21.08 3.33
C SER A 71 -2.99 21.18 2.30
N HIS A 72 -1.75 20.85 2.67
CA HIS A 72 -0.56 21.07 1.84
C HIS A 72 -0.19 19.86 0.97
N TYR A 73 -1.19 19.08 0.52
CA TYR A 73 -0.95 17.99 -0.42
C TYR A 73 -0.48 18.52 -1.78
N SER A 74 0.52 17.85 -2.37
CA SER A 74 0.91 18.12 -3.76
C SER A 74 -0.25 17.83 -4.72
N LYS A 75 -0.29 18.53 -5.84
CA LYS A 75 -1.26 18.26 -6.91
C LYS A 75 -1.21 16.82 -7.39
N ALA A 76 0.01 16.27 -7.49
CA ALA A 76 0.22 14.88 -7.91
C ALA A 76 -0.48 13.89 -6.96
N LEU A 77 -0.31 14.05 -5.64
CA LEU A 77 -0.94 13.15 -4.67
C LEU A 77 -2.45 13.39 -4.58
N SER A 78 -2.90 14.65 -4.61
CA SER A 78 -4.34 15.00 -4.60
C SER A 78 -5.08 14.48 -5.82
N GLY A 79 -4.41 14.35 -6.96
CA GLY A 79 -4.94 13.76 -8.19
C GLY A 79 -4.99 12.23 -8.19
N THR A 80 -4.35 11.58 -7.21
CA THR A 80 -4.32 10.12 -7.13
C THR A 80 -5.62 9.60 -6.53
N GLN A 81 -6.26 8.66 -7.23
CA GLN A 81 -7.54 8.09 -6.81
C GLN A 81 -7.36 6.88 -5.88
N GLY A 82 -8.37 6.64 -5.05
CA GLY A 82 -8.49 5.45 -4.22
C GLY A 82 -8.16 5.66 -2.75
N LYS A 83 -7.96 4.55 -2.06
CA LYS A 83 -7.66 4.49 -0.62
C LYS A 83 -6.27 3.92 -0.40
N TRP A 84 -5.69 4.22 0.76
CA TRP A 84 -4.44 3.61 1.21
C TRP A 84 -4.70 2.16 1.66
N ASP A 85 -4.46 1.22 0.77
CA ASP A 85 -4.43 -0.22 1.00
C ASP A 85 -2.98 -0.74 1.01
N ASP A 86 -2.80 -2.04 1.26
CA ASP A 86 -1.46 -2.66 1.27
C ASP A 86 -0.68 -2.40 -0.02
N ALA A 87 -1.33 -2.58 -1.18
CA ALA A 87 -0.68 -2.45 -2.47
C ALA A 87 -0.24 -1.01 -2.74
N LYS A 88 -1.10 -0.03 -2.47
CA LYS A 88 -0.78 1.40 -2.68
C LYS A 88 0.26 1.91 -1.69
N LEU A 89 0.19 1.47 -0.44
CA LEU A 89 1.21 1.80 0.57
C LEU A 89 2.56 1.18 0.20
N ASP A 90 2.59 -0.05 -0.29
CA ASP A 90 3.84 -0.68 -0.74
C ASP A 90 4.47 0.10 -1.90
N LEU A 91 3.69 0.45 -2.92
CA LEU A 91 4.16 1.27 -4.04
C LEU A 91 4.62 2.66 -3.59
N TRP A 92 3.85 3.32 -2.72
CA TRP A 92 4.19 4.63 -2.16
C TRP A 92 5.48 4.59 -1.36
N LEU A 93 5.60 3.65 -0.43
CA LEU A 93 6.78 3.50 0.41
C LEU A 93 8.00 2.99 -0.35
N THR A 94 7.82 2.30 -1.47
CA THR A 94 8.95 1.93 -2.35
C THR A 94 9.62 3.16 -2.93
N ARG A 95 8.86 4.09 -3.48
CA ARG A 95 9.36 5.36 -4.02
C ARG A 95 8.22 6.36 -4.23
N PRO A 96 8.02 7.30 -3.31
CA PRO A 96 6.93 8.29 -3.41
C PRO A 96 6.94 9.09 -4.71
N THR A 97 8.11 9.50 -5.18
CA THR A 97 8.25 10.26 -6.43
C THR A 97 7.89 9.49 -7.69
N LYS A 98 7.94 8.15 -7.65
CA LYS A 98 7.50 7.30 -8.75
C LYS A 98 5.98 7.07 -8.69
N PHE A 99 5.43 6.93 -7.50
CA PHE A 99 3.99 6.74 -7.29
C PHE A 99 3.19 8.00 -7.65
N ALA A 100 3.66 9.17 -7.22
CA ALA A 100 3.06 10.47 -7.50
C ALA A 100 4.15 11.47 -7.89
N THR A 101 4.46 11.53 -9.18
CA THR A 101 5.51 12.42 -9.73
C THR A 101 5.19 13.87 -9.41
N GLY A 102 6.10 14.55 -8.72
CA GLY A 102 5.88 15.91 -8.22
C GLY A 102 5.34 15.97 -6.80
N THR A 103 5.35 14.85 -6.06
CA THR A 103 5.03 14.86 -4.62
C THR A 103 5.98 15.76 -3.85
N SER A 104 5.44 16.48 -2.87
CA SER A 104 6.22 17.30 -1.94
C SER A 104 6.87 16.51 -0.80
N MET A 105 6.57 15.22 -0.66
CA MET A 105 7.19 14.37 0.34
C MET A 105 8.63 14.05 -0.04
N ALA A 106 9.58 14.65 0.66
CA ALA A 106 11.01 14.45 0.46
C ALA A 106 11.50 13.17 1.13
N PHE A 107 11.21 12.02 0.52
CA PHE A 107 11.56 10.70 1.04
C PHE A 107 12.01 9.79 -0.12
N ALA A 108 13.18 9.16 0.05
CA ALA A 108 13.75 8.31 -1.00
C ALA A 108 13.02 6.98 -1.20
N GLY A 109 12.33 6.51 -0.16
CA GLY A 109 11.64 5.23 -0.14
C GLY A 109 12.36 4.16 0.68
N ILE A 110 11.74 3.01 0.79
CA ILE A 110 12.24 1.83 1.51
C ILE A 110 12.42 0.71 0.48
N PRO A 111 13.67 0.38 0.07
CA PRO A 111 13.93 -0.65 -0.95
C PRO A 111 13.56 -2.06 -0.48
N ASP A 112 13.75 -2.36 0.81
CA ASP A 112 13.52 -3.68 1.39
C ASP A 112 12.01 -3.96 1.54
N PRO A 113 11.46 -4.98 0.86
CA PRO A 113 10.05 -5.31 0.91
C PRO A 113 9.58 -5.77 2.29
N LYS A 114 10.43 -6.47 3.06
CA LYS A 114 10.08 -6.88 4.42
C LYS A 114 9.91 -5.66 5.32
N ARG A 115 10.82 -4.72 5.25
CA ARG A 115 10.74 -3.48 6.04
C ARG A 115 9.54 -2.63 5.66
N ARG A 116 9.15 -2.58 4.37
CA ARG A 116 7.90 -1.92 3.96
C ARG A 116 6.68 -2.61 4.54
N ALA A 117 6.62 -3.95 4.46
CA ALA A 117 5.53 -4.72 5.04
C ALA A 117 5.40 -4.48 6.55
N ASP A 118 6.51 -4.39 7.27
CA ASP A 118 6.54 -4.07 8.70
C ASP A 118 5.98 -2.68 8.99
N VAL A 119 6.38 -1.67 8.23
CA VAL A 119 5.84 -0.30 8.36
C VAL A 119 4.35 -0.28 8.06
N ILE A 120 3.88 -0.97 7.02
CA ILE A 120 2.46 -1.07 6.69
C ILE A 120 1.68 -1.74 7.85
N ALA A 121 2.23 -2.82 8.42
CA ALA A 121 1.63 -3.48 9.57
C ALA A 121 1.50 -2.52 10.77
N TYR A 122 2.51 -1.68 11.01
CA TYR A 122 2.43 -0.65 12.05
C TYR A 122 1.37 0.41 11.74
N LEU A 123 1.30 0.91 10.50
CA LEU A 123 0.28 1.89 10.08
C LEU A 123 -1.14 1.38 10.30
N LYS A 124 -1.39 0.08 10.13
CA LYS A 124 -2.68 -0.56 10.42
C LYS A 124 -3.09 -0.47 11.89
N THR A 125 -2.15 -0.32 12.80
CA THR A 125 -2.42 -0.19 14.25
C THR A 125 -2.80 1.23 14.67
N LEU A 126 -2.55 2.22 13.83
CA LEU A 126 -2.81 3.64 14.10
C LEU A 126 -4.29 3.99 13.82
N LYS A 127 -5.17 3.59 14.71
CA LYS A 127 -6.63 3.81 14.60
C LYS A 127 -7.14 4.77 15.66
#